data_968c50d9b09345de3462bb871b1e70e0
#
_entry.id   968c50d9b09345de3462bb871b1e70e0
#
_cell.length_a   1.000
_cell.length_b   1.000
_cell.length_c   1.000
_cell.angle_alpha   90.00
_cell.angle_beta   90.00
_cell.angle_gamma   90.00
#
_symmetry.space_group_name_H-M   'P 1'
#
loop_
_entity.id
_entity.type
_entity.pdbx_description
1 polymer ?
#
loop_
_entity_poly.entity_id
_entity_poly.type
_entity_poly.pdbx_seq_one_letter_code
_entity_poly.pdbx_strand_id
1 'polypeptide(L)'
;YILGFALIGVPAPILLGCLISLLALIPYATLAALPLVMILMALEGAPGLQGEWWWILAAPTVWYQLGQTLDDYILTPRIQGKTTDLSTPQILFASIAGGLLGGFYGLLIAIPAAACIRILVDELVRPRFVDWVKGRS
;
A
#
# COMPACT_ATOMS: atom_id res chain seq x y z
N TYR A 1 -5.07 2.21 -12.25
CA TYR A 1 -6.20 2.93 -11.65
C TYR A 1 -7.00 3.74 -12.67
N ILE A 2 -6.36 4.56 -13.53
CA ILE A 2 -7.04 5.45 -14.49
C ILE A 2 -8.06 4.70 -15.36
N LEU A 3 -7.65 3.60 -16.02
CA LEU A 3 -8.53 2.83 -16.89
C LEU A 3 -9.71 2.22 -16.13
N GLY A 4 -9.46 1.69 -14.94
CA GLY A 4 -10.52 1.12 -14.12
C GLY A 4 -11.51 2.17 -13.66
N PHE A 5 -11.05 3.32 -13.22
CA PHE A 5 -11.92 4.41 -12.80
C PHE A 5 -12.79 4.93 -13.95
N ALA A 6 -12.23 4.99 -15.16
CA ALA A 6 -13.00 5.34 -16.34
C ALA A 6 -14.11 4.30 -16.66
N LEU A 7 -13.82 3.01 -16.48
CA LEU A 7 -14.78 1.93 -16.73
C LEU A 7 -15.91 1.88 -15.71
N ILE A 8 -15.62 2.12 -14.43
CA ILE A 8 -16.62 2.05 -13.37
C ILE A 8 -17.40 3.35 -13.16
N GLY A 9 -17.04 4.43 -13.88
CA GLY A 9 -17.74 5.72 -13.84
C GLY A 9 -17.31 6.63 -12.70
N VAL A 10 -16.06 6.55 -12.25
CA VAL A 10 -15.52 7.49 -11.25
C VAL A 10 -15.35 8.86 -11.88
N PRO A 11 -15.79 9.95 -11.21
CA PRO A 11 -15.59 11.32 -11.72
C PRO A 11 -14.11 11.65 -11.85
N ALA A 12 -13.76 12.40 -12.89
CA ALA A 12 -12.38 12.82 -13.19
C ALA A 12 -11.35 11.65 -13.08
N PRO A 13 -11.52 10.54 -13.84
CA PRO A 13 -10.76 9.30 -13.64
C PRO A 13 -9.26 9.48 -13.84
N ILE A 14 -8.84 10.42 -14.68
CA ILE A 14 -7.42 10.73 -14.90
C ILE A 14 -6.83 11.38 -13.65
N LEU A 15 -7.49 12.39 -13.10
CA LEU A 15 -7.01 13.12 -11.93
C LEU A 15 -6.98 12.23 -10.69
N LEU A 16 -8.06 11.52 -10.42
CA LEU A 16 -8.15 10.61 -9.27
C LEU A 16 -7.23 9.39 -9.44
N GLY A 17 -7.12 8.86 -10.65
CA GLY A 17 -6.22 7.76 -10.94
C GLY A 17 -4.75 8.13 -10.75
N CYS A 18 -4.33 9.32 -11.18
CA CYS A 18 -2.99 9.84 -10.92
C CYS A 18 -2.75 10.06 -9.42
N LEU A 19 -3.70 10.71 -8.74
CA LEU A 19 -3.60 10.96 -7.29
C LEU A 19 -3.44 9.66 -6.51
N ILE A 20 -4.30 8.68 -6.78
CA ILE A 20 -4.26 7.38 -6.09
C ILE A 20 -3.00 6.59 -6.45
N SER A 21 -2.52 6.68 -7.69
CA SER A 21 -1.24 6.07 -8.07
C SER A 21 -0.06 6.69 -7.31
N LEU A 22 -0.12 7.99 -7.03
CA LEU A 22 0.86 8.67 -6.18
C LEU A 22 0.74 8.22 -4.71
N LEU A 23 -0.49 8.10 -4.21
CA LEU A 23 -0.74 7.58 -2.85
C LEU A 23 -0.31 6.11 -2.71
N ALA A 24 -0.31 5.33 -3.79
CA ALA A 24 0.14 3.94 -3.78
C ALA A 24 1.62 3.77 -3.40
N LEU A 25 2.43 4.83 -3.46
CA LEU A 25 3.79 4.85 -2.92
C LEU A 25 3.83 4.69 -1.39
N ILE A 26 2.74 5.04 -0.72
CA ILE A 26 2.60 4.94 0.73
C ILE A 26 1.76 3.71 1.03
N PRO A 27 2.27 2.73 1.80
CA PRO A 27 1.52 1.52 2.14
C PRO A 27 0.17 1.86 2.77
N TYR A 28 -0.88 1.20 2.28
CA TYR A 28 -2.28 1.36 2.73
C TYR A 28 -2.93 2.75 2.51
N ALA A 29 -2.21 3.75 1.98
CA ALA A 29 -2.80 5.07 1.71
C ALA A 29 -3.90 5.01 0.64
N THR A 30 -3.80 4.08 -0.30
CA THR A 30 -4.84 3.82 -1.29
C THR A 30 -6.16 3.35 -0.68
N LEU A 31 -6.11 2.64 0.45
CA LEU A 31 -7.32 2.25 1.19
C LEU A 31 -8.06 3.48 1.74
N ALA A 32 -7.32 4.49 2.21
CA ALA A 32 -7.91 5.74 2.69
C ALA A 32 -8.57 6.56 1.56
N ALA A 33 -8.18 6.34 0.31
CA ALA A 33 -8.77 6.99 -0.85
C ALA A 33 -10.13 6.38 -1.27
N LEU A 34 -10.43 5.14 -0.87
CA LEU A 34 -11.70 4.49 -1.21
C LEU A 34 -12.95 5.29 -0.78
N PRO A 35 -13.07 5.74 0.49
CA PRO A 35 -14.22 6.55 0.90
C PRO A 35 -14.34 7.84 0.09
N LEU A 36 -13.22 8.47 -0.27
CA LEU A 36 -13.22 9.67 -1.10
C LEU A 36 -13.82 9.39 -2.48
N VAL A 37 -13.40 8.31 -3.14
CA VAL A 37 -13.93 7.92 -4.46
C VAL A 37 -15.42 7.63 -4.37
N MET A 38 -15.88 6.91 -3.34
CA MET A 38 -17.30 6.60 -3.13
C MET A 38 -18.13 7.86 -2.92
N ILE A 39 -17.65 8.81 -2.12
CA ILE A 39 -18.33 10.09 -1.89
C ILE A 39 -18.44 10.89 -3.19
N LEU A 40 -17.37 10.96 -3.97
CA LEU A 40 -17.38 11.69 -5.24
C LEU A 40 -18.34 11.06 -6.24
N MET A 41 -18.41 9.73 -6.34
CA MET A 41 -19.39 9.01 -7.17
C MET A 41 -20.82 9.31 -6.71
N ALA A 42 -21.07 9.30 -5.40
CA ALA A 42 -22.38 9.61 -4.85
C ALA A 42 -22.82 11.06 -5.12
N LEU A 43 -21.89 12.01 -5.09
CA LEU A 43 -22.18 13.42 -5.35
C LEU A 43 -22.41 13.72 -6.83
N GLU A 44 -21.76 12.99 -7.73
CA GLU A 44 -21.94 13.17 -9.17
C GLU A 44 -23.33 12.73 -9.65
N GLY A 45 -23.91 11.73 -8.99
CA GLY A 45 -25.28 11.25 -9.31
C GLY A 45 -25.40 10.73 -10.73
N ALA A 46 -24.46 9.94 -11.21
CA ALA A 46 -24.45 9.41 -12.56
C ALA A 46 -25.73 8.64 -12.89
N PRO A 47 -26.26 8.73 -14.13
CA PRO A 47 -27.50 8.03 -14.51
C PRO A 47 -27.27 6.53 -14.64
N GLY A 48 -28.32 5.75 -14.37
CA GLY A 48 -28.32 4.30 -14.54
C GLY A 48 -27.57 3.55 -13.44
N LEU A 49 -26.97 2.43 -13.79
CA LEU A 49 -26.27 1.52 -12.88
C LEU A 49 -25.18 2.20 -12.03
N GLN A 50 -24.51 3.19 -12.59
CA GLN A 50 -23.42 3.90 -11.92
C GLN A 50 -23.88 4.80 -10.77
N GLY A 51 -25.14 5.20 -10.77
CA GLY A 51 -25.78 5.97 -9.69
C GLY A 51 -26.39 5.12 -8.59
N GLU A 52 -26.47 3.81 -8.77
CA GLU A 52 -27.03 2.91 -7.78
C GLU A 52 -26.09 2.78 -6.56
N TRP A 53 -26.64 2.88 -5.35
CA TRP A 53 -25.87 2.86 -4.10
C TRP A 53 -24.97 1.63 -3.96
N TRP A 54 -25.43 0.45 -4.40
CA TRP A 54 -24.64 -0.77 -4.35
C TRP A 54 -23.46 -0.73 -5.34
N TRP A 55 -23.62 -0.08 -6.51
CA TRP A 55 -22.53 0.10 -7.49
C TRP A 55 -21.45 1.04 -6.95
N ILE A 56 -21.86 2.14 -6.31
CA ILE A 56 -20.96 3.12 -5.68
C ILE A 56 -20.09 2.46 -4.61
N LEU A 57 -20.63 1.48 -3.89
CA LEU A 57 -19.88 0.74 -2.88
C LEU A 57 -19.06 -0.42 -3.49
N ALA A 58 -19.66 -1.21 -4.36
CA ALA A 58 -19.05 -2.43 -4.88
C ALA A 58 -17.95 -2.16 -5.92
N ALA A 59 -18.20 -1.29 -6.90
CA ALA A 59 -17.29 -1.11 -8.02
C ALA A 59 -15.91 -0.58 -7.61
N PRO A 60 -15.77 0.49 -6.82
CA PRO A 60 -14.46 0.93 -6.33
C PRO A 60 -13.78 -0.09 -5.43
N THR A 61 -14.57 -0.79 -4.59
CA THR A 61 -14.03 -1.82 -3.68
C THR A 61 -13.45 -3.00 -4.45
N VAL A 62 -14.21 -3.54 -5.41
CA VAL A 62 -13.75 -4.65 -6.26
C VAL A 62 -12.52 -4.23 -7.06
N TRP A 63 -12.54 -3.02 -7.64
CA TRP A 63 -11.40 -2.52 -8.40
C TRP A 63 -10.15 -2.34 -7.55
N TYR A 64 -10.32 -1.80 -6.35
CA TYR A 64 -9.23 -1.69 -5.37
C TYR A 64 -8.67 -3.07 -5.03
N GLN A 65 -9.54 -4.04 -4.74
CA GLN A 65 -9.11 -5.41 -4.37
C GLN A 65 -8.36 -6.11 -5.52
N LEU A 66 -8.81 -5.92 -6.77
CA LEU A 66 -8.09 -6.42 -7.94
C LEU A 66 -6.70 -5.78 -8.07
N GLY A 67 -6.62 -4.47 -7.92
CA GLY A 67 -5.34 -3.74 -7.93
C GLY A 67 -4.40 -4.23 -6.83
N GLN A 68 -4.90 -4.37 -5.61
CA GLN A 68 -4.13 -4.85 -4.47
C GLN A 68 -3.62 -6.29 -4.70
N THR A 69 -4.48 -7.15 -5.24
CA THR A 69 -4.09 -8.54 -5.57
C THR A 69 -2.99 -8.58 -6.62
N LEU A 70 -3.08 -7.74 -7.65
CA LEU A 70 -2.03 -7.63 -8.68
C LEU A 70 -0.70 -7.12 -8.08
N ASP A 71 -0.77 -6.13 -7.19
CA ASP A 71 0.41 -5.61 -6.50
C ASP A 71 1.06 -6.69 -5.64
N ASP A 72 0.30 -7.38 -4.79
CA ASP A 72 0.81 -8.34 -3.83
C ASP A 72 1.37 -9.62 -4.49
N TYR A 73 0.70 -10.13 -5.53
CA TYR A 73 1.07 -11.41 -6.14
C TYR A 73 1.94 -11.29 -7.39
N ILE A 74 1.94 -10.15 -8.08
CA ILE A 74 2.65 -9.99 -9.35
C ILE A 74 3.73 -8.92 -9.28
N LEU A 75 3.40 -7.70 -8.85
CA LEU A 75 4.36 -6.59 -8.87
C LEU A 75 5.38 -6.71 -7.73
N THR A 76 4.91 -6.92 -6.52
CA THR A 76 5.79 -7.04 -5.34
C THR A 76 6.86 -8.11 -5.51
N PRO A 77 6.55 -9.38 -5.86
CA PRO A 77 7.58 -10.41 -6.04
C PRO A 77 8.50 -10.15 -7.25
N ARG A 78 8.01 -9.47 -8.29
CA ARG A 78 8.84 -9.17 -9.48
C ARG A 78 9.77 -7.98 -9.30
N ILE A 79 9.32 -6.96 -8.54
CA ILE A 79 10.07 -5.70 -8.37
C ILE A 79 10.98 -5.78 -7.15
N GLN A 80 10.48 -6.30 -6.04
CA GLN A 80 11.21 -6.32 -4.76
C GLN A 80 12.05 -7.59 -4.56
N GLY A 81 11.82 -8.65 -5.34
CA GLY A 81 12.48 -9.93 -5.14
C GLY A 81 12.24 -10.49 -3.73
N LYS A 82 13.04 -11.48 -3.33
CA LYS A 82 12.97 -12.09 -1.98
C LYS A 82 13.63 -11.25 -0.87
N THR A 83 13.91 -9.99 -1.11
CA THR A 83 14.82 -9.18 -0.27
C THR A 83 14.17 -8.45 0.90
N THR A 84 12.85 -8.34 0.93
CA THR A 84 12.16 -7.70 2.07
C THR A 84 11.17 -8.66 2.70
N ASP A 85 11.64 -9.55 3.56
CA ASP A 85 10.79 -10.40 4.40
C ASP A 85 10.11 -9.62 5.55
N LEU A 86 9.84 -8.33 5.37
CA LEU A 86 9.14 -7.53 6.36
C LEU A 86 7.69 -8.00 6.48
N SER A 87 7.26 -8.30 7.70
CA SER A 87 5.86 -8.59 7.97
C SER A 87 5.01 -7.31 7.88
N THR A 88 3.73 -7.45 7.57
CA THR A 88 2.78 -6.32 7.50
C THR A 88 2.84 -5.39 8.72
N PRO A 89 2.87 -5.88 9.98
CA PRO A 89 3.03 -5.00 11.14
C PRO A 89 4.33 -4.21 11.15
N GLN A 90 5.44 -4.80 10.66
CA GLN A 90 6.73 -4.10 10.58
C GLN A 90 6.71 -2.97 9.54
N ILE A 91 6.06 -3.20 8.40
CA ILE A 91 5.87 -2.18 7.37
C ILE A 91 5.02 -1.02 7.93
N LEU A 92 3.91 -1.31 8.59
CA LEU A 92 3.07 -0.29 9.23
C LEU A 92 3.82 0.51 10.27
N PHE A 93 4.53 -0.16 11.17
CA PHE A 93 5.32 0.50 12.20
C PHE A 93 6.41 1.39 11.61
N ALA A 94 7.17 0.88 10.63
CA ALA A 94 8.19 1.65 9.95
C ALA A 94 7.60 2.88 9.23
N SER A 95 6.47 2.73 8.54
CA SER A 95 5.80 3.83 7.84
C SER A 95 5.30 4.91 8.79
N ILE A 96 4.68 4.52 9.91
CA ILE A 96 4.22 5.47 10.94
C ILE A 96 5.42 6.19 11.57
N ALA A 97 6.44 5.45 11.98
CA ALA A 97 7.64 6.04 12.58
C ALA A 97 8.37 6.97 11.61
N GLY A 98 8.55 6.53 10.36
CA GLY A 98 9.16 7.35 9.30
C GLY A 98 8.36 8.61 9.02
N GLY A 99 7.02 8.50 8.96
CA GLY A 99 6.14 9.64 8.76
C GLY A 99 6.18 10.67 9.89
N LEU A 100 6.24 10.21 11.14
CA LEU A 100 6.36 11.08 12.31
C LEU A 100 7.72 11.79 12.38
N LEU A 101 8.81 11.12 11.99
CA LEU A 101 10.17 11.66 12.08
C LEU A 101 10.54 12.56 10.90
N GLY A 102 10.11 12.24 9.69
CA GLY A 102 10.53 12.93 8.47
C GLY A 102 9.40 13.30 7.52
N GLY A 103 8.13 13.26 7.97
CA GLY A 103 6.98 13.58 7.14
C GLY A 103 6.90 12.70 5.89
N PHE A 104 6.59 13.30 4.75
CA PHE A 104 6.48 12.60 3.47
C PHE A 104 7.79 11.90 3.05
N TYR A 105 8.92 12.55 3.23
CA TYR A 105 10.24 11.97 2.91
C TYR A 105 10.58 10.81 3.85
N GLY A 106 10.23 10.92 5.13
CA GLY A 106 10.38 9.85 6.11
C GLY A 106 9.56 8.61 5.75
N LEU A 107 8.34 8.79 5.26
CA LEU A 107 7.49 7.71 4.74
C LEU A 107 8.14 6.97 3.57
N LEU A 108 8.70 7.69 2.59
CA LEU A 108 9.35 7.09 1.42
C LEU A 108 10.61 6.29 1.79
N ILE A 109 11.37 6.76 2.77
CA ILE A 109 12.62 6.12 3.20
C ILE A 109 12.36 5.02 4.25
N ALA A 110 11.21 5.02 4.92
CA ALA A 110 10.90 4.13 6.03
C ALA A 110 11.04 2.65 5.69
N ILE A 111 10.51 2.20 4.55
CA ILE A 111 10.55 0.79 4.15
C ILE A 111 11.96 0.34 3.78
N PRO A 112 12.73 1.04 2.94
CA PRO A 112 14.14 0.70 2.69
C PRO A 112 14.99 0.71 3.96
N ALA A 113 14.78 1.69 4.85
CA ALA A 113 15.52 1.78 6.12
C ALA A 113 15.18 0.59 7.04
N ALA A 114 13.91 0.25 7.17
CA ALA A 114 13.49 -0.91 7.96
C ALA A 114 14.04 -2.24 7.41
N ALA A 115 14.07 -2.40 6.09
CA ALA A 115 14.68 -3.54 5.43
C ALA A 115 16.18 -3.65 5.73
N CYS A 116 16.92 -2.54 5.64
CA CYS A 116 18.34 -2.50 6.00
C CYS A 116 18.56 -2.86 7.47
N ILE A 117 17.79 -2.28 8.39
CA ILE A 117 17.87 -2.59 9.83
C ILE A 117 17.62 -4.07 10.08
N ARG A 118 16.61 -4.65 9.44
CA ARG A 118 16.31 -6.07 9.58
C ARG A 118 17.45 -6.97 9.11
N ILE A 119 18.00 -6.69 7.92
CA ILE A 119 19.15 -7.45 7.39
C ILE A 119 20.32 -7.37 8.37
N LEU A 120 20.63 -6.18 8.89
CA LEU A 120 21.70 -6.00 9.89
C LEU A 120 21.42 -6.80 11.16
N VAL A 121 20.19 -6.83 11.65
CA VAL A 121 19.80 -7.61 12.83
C VAL A 121 19.90 -9.11 12.54
N ASP A 122 19.40 -9.57 11.41
CA ASP A 122 19.42 -11.00 11.06
C ASP A 122 20.84 -11.52 10.78
N GLU A 123 21.72 -10.72 10.18
CA GLU A 123 23.08 -11.15 9.86
C GLU A 123 24.11 -10.94 10.97
N LEU A 124 23.98 -9.86 11.76
CA LEU A 124 25.00 -9.50 12.77
C LEU A 124 24.59 -9.88 14.19
N VAL A 125 23.32 -9.73 14.54
CA VAL A 125 22.84 -9.91 15.93
C VAL A 125 22.37 -11.33 16.16
N ARG A 126 21.60 -11.87 15.24
CA ARG A 126 20.96 -13.20 15.40
C ARG A 126 21.97 -14.35 15.53
N PRO A 127 23.03 -14.47 14.70
CA PRO A 127 23.99 -15.54 14.86
C PRO A 127 24.75 -15.44 16.19
N ARG A 128 25.17 -14.25 16.60
CA ARG A 128 25.85 -14.03 17.89
C ARG A 128 24.97 -14.37 19.10
N PHE A 129 23.68 -14.02 19.02
CA PHE A 129 22.73 -14.30 20.08
C PHE A 129 22.43 -15.79 20.19
N VAL A 130 22.27 -16.47 19.05
CA VAL A 130 22.05 -17.93 19.00
C VAL A 130 23.26 -18.70 19.51
N ASP A 131 24.47 -18.28 19.18
CA ASP A 131 25.71 -18.89 19.64
C ASP A 131 25.89 -18.70 21.17
N TRP A 132 25.56 -17.50 21.65
CA TRP A 132 25.59 -17.21 23.09
C TRP A 132 24.56 -18.05 23.88
N VAL A 133 23.34 -18.17 23.40
CA VAL A 133 22.27 -18.99 24.03
C VAL A 133 22.58 -20.48 23.98
N LYS A 134 23.28 -20.94 22.93
CA LYS A 134 23.71 -22.35 22.80
C LYS A 134 25.02 -22.69 23.55
N GLY A 135 25.58 -21.73 24.28
CA GLY A 135 26.81 -21.93 25.07
C GLY A 135 28.03 -22.26 24.22
N ARG A 136 28.05 -21.89 22.96
CA ARG A 136 29.21 -22.02 22.07
C ARG A 136 29.97 -20.69 22.07
N SER A 137 30.89 -20.55 22.99
CA SER A 137 31.91 -19.50 22.96
C SER A 137 33.08 -19.92 22.12
#